data_6eff84c9acac455fdd1c14731ef7574e
#
_entry.id   6eff84c9acac455fdd1c14731ef7574e
#
_cell.length_a   1.000
_cell.length_b   1.000
_cell.length_c   1.000
_cell.angle_alpha   90.00
_cell.angle_beta   90.00
_cell.angle_gamma   90.00
#
_symmetry.space_group_name_H-M   'P 1'
#
loop_
_entity.id
_entity.type
_entity.pdbx_description
1 polymer ?
#
loop_
_entity_poly.entity_id
_entity_poly.type
_entity_poly.pdbx_seq_one_letter_code
_entity_poly.pdbx_strand_id
1 'polypeptide(L)'
;IYAYEPDPSNYQKLVQNVGKLPDVVMRQRGVCDKPGILYMDGTAGSAGGKILDQGSREIAVTSLDEDIREPLSIIKMDIEGAEKDAIRGASSHIRSEKPRLLISTYHIPEDIFEIPRLISDMREDYRFYMRLNGRGIWPCDYVLFAI
;
A
#
# COMPACT_ATOMS: atom_id res chain seq x y z
N ILE A 1 -1.77 2.14 14.97
CA ILE A 1 -1.64 1.44 13.67
C ILE A 1 -2.86 1.76 12.82
N TYR A 2 -2.65 2.12 11.55
CA TYR A 2 -3.72 2.25 10.55
C TYR A 2 -3.67 1.05 9.62
N ALA A 3 -4.81 0.39 9.40
CA ALA A 3 -4.93 -0.78 8.54
C ALA A 3 -6.02 -0.55 7.49
N TYR A 4 -5.67 -0.70 6.22
CA TYR A 4 -6.55 -0.47 5.08
C TYR A 4 -6.83 -1.78 4.36
N GLU A 5 -8.09 -2.04 4.05
CA GLU A 5 -8.54 -3.18 3.25
C GLU A 5 -9.81 -2.78 2.49
N PRO A 6 -9.78 -2.65 1.17
CA PRO A 6 -10.95 -2.23 0.39
C PRO A 6 -12.00 -3.33 0.22
N ASP A 7 -11.60 -4.62 0.16
CA ASP A 7 -12.53 -5.71 -0.04
C ASP A 7 -13.38 -5.95 1.22
N PRO A 8 -14.73 -5.92 1.13
CA PRO A 8 -15.59 -6.10 2.31
C PRO A 8 -15.37 -7.43 3.03
N SER A 9 -15.12 -8.52 2.31
CA SER A 9 -14.95 -9.85 2.90
C SER A 9 -13.60 -9.96 3.63
N ASN A 10 -12.55 -9.39 3.05
CA ASN A 10 -11.24 -9.34 3.70
C ASN A 10 -11.23 -8.35 4.86
N TYR A 11 -11.95 -7.23 4.73
CA TYR A 11 -12.12 -6.29 5.84
C TYR A 11 -12.81 -6.93 7.05
N GLN A 12 -13.83 -7.77 6.84
CA GLN A 12 -14.44 -8.54 7.93
C GLN A 12 -13.42 -9.46 8.62
N LYS A 13 -12.56 -10.12 7.86
CA LYS A 13 -11.47 -10.94 8.42
C LYS A 13 -10.46 -10.07 9.19
N LEU A 14 -10.12 -8.90 8.67
CA LEU A 14 -9.26 -7.94 9.36
C LEU A 14 -9.86 -7.57 10.72
N VAL A 15 -11.15 -7.20 10.75
CA VAL A 15 -11.86 -6.86 11.99
C VAL A 15 -11.87 -8.04 12.98
N GLN A 16 -12.13 -9.26 12.51
CA GLN A 16 -12.12 -10.45 13.36
C GLN A 16 -10.74 -10.73 13.96
N ASN A 17 -9.68 -10.52 13.20
CA ASN A 17 -8.32 -10.86 13.61
C ASN A 17 -7.70 -9.81 14.54
N VAL A 18 -7.92 -8.52 14.26
CA VAL A 18 -7.21 -7.44 14.96
C VAL A 18 -8.14 -6.42 15.64
N GLY A 19 -9.46 -6.51 15.47
CA GLY A 19 -10.41 -5.52 15.99
C GLY A 19 -10.48 -5.42 17.52
N LYS A 20 -9.87 -6.37 18.23
CA LYS A 20 -9.75 -6.35 19.71
C LYS A 20 -8.43 -5.76 20.17
N LEU A 21 -7.49 -5.49 19.27
CA LEU A 21 -6.21 -4.89 19.62
C LEU A 21 -6.39 -3.39 19.89
N PRO A 22 -5.83 -2.86 20.96
CA PRO A 22 -5.83 -1.43 21.20
C PRO A 22 -5.01 -0.72 20.11
N ASP A 23 -5.33 0.53 19.84
CA ASP A 23 -4.56 1.39 18.96
C ASP A 23 -4.50 0.94 17.48
N VAL A 24 -5.47 0.14 17.02
CA VAL A 24 -5.65 -0.22 15.61
C VAL A 24 -6.88 0.48 15.04
N VAL A 25 -6.64 1.36 14.09
CA VAL A 25 -7.67 2.07 13.32
C VAL A 25 -7.82 1.35 11.99
N MET A 26 -8.98 0.75 11.76
CA MET A 26 -9.27 0.00 10.53
C MET A 26 -10.09 0.85 9.56
N ARG A 27 -9.73 0.82 8.29
CA ARG A 27 -10.38 1.54 7.20
C ARG A 27 -10.80 0.58 6.10
N GLN A 28 -12.10 0.51 5.81
CA GLN A 28 -12.59 -0.23 4.65
C GLN A 28 -12.45 0.63 3.39
N ARG A 29 -11.20 0.86 2.97
CA ARG A 29 -10.84 1.70 1.82
C ARG A 29 -9.56 1.18 1.19
N GLY A 30 -9.39 1.44 -0.11
CA GLY A 30 -8.10 1.35 -0.77
C GLY A 30 -7.25 2.60 -0.52
N VAL A 31 -5.95 2.48 -0.75
CA VAL A 31 -5.02 3.62 -0.70
C VAL A 31 -4.60 3.98 -2.12
N CYS A 32 -4.65 5.29 -2.45
CA CYS A 32 -4.35 5.83 -3.77
C CYS A 32 -3.69 7.21 -3.64
N ASP A 33 -3.48 7.92 -4.76
CA ASP A 33 -2.92 9.27 -4.79
C ASP A 33 -3.85 10.34 -4.21
N LYS A 34 -5.16 10.12 -4.28
CA LYS A 34 -6.21 11.04 -3.83
C LYS A 34 -7.48 10.28 -3.43
N PRO A 35 -8.38 10.88 -2.63
CA PRO A 35 -9.68 10.31 -2.34
C PRO A 35 -10.56 10.21 -3.58
N GLY A 36 -11.38 9.15 -3.61
CA GLY A 36 -12.31 8.93 -4.71
C GLY A 36 -13.01 7.59 -4.65
N ILE A 37 -13.57 7.22 -5.78
CA ILE A 37 -14.14 5.90 -6.02
C ILE A 37 -13.37 5.30 -7.19
N LEU A 38 -12.86 4.10 -6.99
CA LEU A 38 -12.25 3.27 -8.01
C LEU A 38 -12.96 1.92 -8.05
N TYR A 39 -12.53 1.05 -8.93
CA TYR A 39 -13.14 -0.26 -9.10
C TYR A 39 -12.13 -1.35 -8.70
N MET A 40 -12.63 -2.43 -8.18
CA MET A 40 -11.84 -3.60 -7.86
C MET A 40 -12.25 -4.76 -8.75
N ASP A 41 -11.29 -5.38 -9.40
CA ASP A 41 -11.48 -6.61 -10.15
C ASP A 41 -11.08 -7.82 -9.30
N GLY A 42 -11.60 -9.00 -9.66
CA GLY A 42 -11.34 -10.24 -8.95
C GLY A 42 -12.49 -10.75 -8.09
N THR A 43 -12.34 -11.98 -7.61
CA THR A 43 -13.33 -12.61 -6.74
C THR A 43 -13.28 -11.99 -5.35
N ALA A 44 -14.45 -11.66 -4.79
CA ALA A 44 -14.54 -11.12 -3.44
C ALA A 44 -13.82 -12.02 -2.42
N GLY A 45 -12.99 -11.41 -1.57
CA GLY A 45 -12.22 -12.13 -0.57
C GLY A 45 -10.97 -12.84 -1.08
N SER A 46 -10.60 -12.68 -2.37
CA SER A 46 -9.33 -13.17 -2.91
C SER A 46 -8.17 -12.26 -2.49
N ALA A 47 -6.95 -12.80 -2.50
CA ALA A 47 -5.74 -12.04 -2.18
C ALA A 47 -5.16 -11.28 -3.38
N GLY A 48 -5.78 -11.26 -4.55
CA GLY A 48 -5.22 -10.68 -5.77
C GLY A 48 -6.16 -9.70 -6.47
N GLY A 49 -6.98 -8.96 -5.72
CA GLY A 49 -7.88 -7.98 -6.30
C GLY A 49 -7.15 -6.70 -6.69
N LYS A 50 -7.10 -6.38 -8.00
CA LYS A 50 -6.48 -5.14 -8.51
C LYS A 50 -7.45 -3.97 -8.48
N ILE A 51 -6.94 -2.79 -8.17
CA ILE A 51 -7.66 -1.52 -8.26
C ILE A 51 -7.54 -1.00 -9.71
N LEU A 52 -8.66 -0.62 -10.32
CA LEU A 52 -8.78 -0.21 -11.71
C LEU A 52 -9.68 1.02 -11.83
N ASP A 53 -9.56 1.75 -12.96
CA ASP A 53 -10.47 2.85 -13.30
C ASP A 53 -11.88 2.38 -13.67
N GLN A 54 -12.03 1.12 -14.08
CA GLN A 54 -13.30 0.49 -14.45
C GLN A 54 -13.31 -0.97 -13.98
N GLY A 55 -14.44 -1.43 -13.47
CA GLY A 55 -14.57 -2.80 -12.96
C GLY A 55 -15.97 -3.10 -12.46
N SER A 56 -16.14 -4.28 -11.89
CA SER A 56 -17.46 -4.78 -11.46
C SER A 56 -17.85 -4.33 -10.05
N ARG A 57 -16.91 -3.84 -9.25
CA ARG A 57 -17.14 -3.55 -7.83
C ARG A 57 -16.47 -2.24 -7.42
N GLU A 58 -17.30 -1.27 -7.04
CA GLU A 58 -16.84 0.02 -6.53
C GLU A 58 -16.20 -0.13 -5.14
N ILE A 59 -15.10 0.58 -4.95
CA ILE A 59 -14.42 0.74 -3.66
C ILE A 59 -14.12 2.21 -3.40
N ALA A 60 -14.28 2.64 -2.17
CA ALA A 60 -13.79 3.94 -1.75
C ALA A 60 -12.26 3.88 -1.61
N VAL A 61 -11.58 4.92 -2.07
CA VAL A 61 -10.13 5.09 -1.90
C VAL A 61 -9.82 6.41 -1.21
N THR A 62 -8.65 6.49 -0.60
CA THR A 62 -8.14 7.69 0.07
C THR A 62 -6.64 7.80 -0.14
N SER A 63 -6.06 8.97 0.13
CA SER A 63 -4.62 9.13 0.29
C SER A 63 -4.23 9.06 1.77
N LEU A 64 -3.01 8.63 2.07
CA LEU A 64 -2.51 8.61 3.44
C LEU A 64 -2.37 10.03 3.99
N ASP A 65 -1.94 10.97 3.14
CA ASP A 65 -1.79 12.39 3.51
C ASP A 65 -3.11 13.06 3.94
N GLU A 66 -4.26 12.58 3.44
CA GLU A 66 -5.57 13.11 3.83
C GLU A 66 -6.20 12.38 5.02
N ASP A 67 -6.03 11.06 5.10
CA ASP A 67 -6.71 10.25 6.15
C ASP A 67 -5.94 10.23 7.48
N ILE A 68 -4.61 10.42 7.45
CA ILE A 68 -3.76 10.36 8.65
C ILE A 68 -3.17 11.74 8.92
N ARG A 69 -3.32 12.20 10.16
CA ARG A 69 -2.75 13.49 10.60
C ARG A 69 -1.55 13.32 11.54
N GLU A 70 -1.43 12.15 12.12
CA GLU A 70 -0.33 11.81 13.02
C GLU A 70 0.93 11.44 12.22
N PRO A 71 2.12 11.74 12.76
CA PRO A 71 3.37 11.35 12.13
C PRO A 71 3.49 9.83 11.94
N LEU A 72 3.96 9.43 10.77
CA LEU A 72 4.17 8.04 10.40
C LEU A 72 5.63 7.63 10.57
N SER A 73 5.87 6.52 11.24
CA SER A 73 7.22 5.94 11.40
C SER A 73 7.50 4.78 10.44
N ILE A 74 6.45 4.09 10.00
CA ILE A 74 6.54 2.95 9.08
C ILE A 74 5.33 2.96 8.16
N ILE A 75 5.55 2.70 6.87
CA ILE A 75 4.51 2.40 5.88
C ILE A 75 4.84 1.06 5.22
N LYS A 76 3.92 0.10 5.29
CA LYS A 76 4.00 -1.16 4.54
C LYS A 76 2.92 -1.19 3.48
N MET A 77 3.30 -1.54 2.25
CA MET A 77 2.37 -1.70 1.13
C MET A 77 2.60 -3.04 0.42
N ASP A 78 1.50 -3.72 0.16
CA ASP A 78 1.40 -4.94 -0.63
C ASP A 78 -0.03 -4.95 -1.21
N ILE A 79 -0.21 -4.16 -2.29
CA ILE A 79 -1.52 -3.69 -2.75
C ILE A 79 -1.74 -3.90 -4.25
N GLU A 80 -1.17 -4.99 -4.76
CA GLU A 80 -1.49 -5.57 -6.07
C GLU A 80 -1.26 -4.63 -7.28
N GLY A 81 -0.24 -3.76 -7.20
CA GLY A 81 0.20 -2.88 -8.28
C GLY A 81 -0.28 -1.43 -8.15
N ALA A 82 -0.95 -1.06 -7.07
CA ALA A 82 -1.33 0.32 -6.76
C ALA A 82 -0.27 1.09 -5.93
N GLU A 83 0.92 0.49 -5.71
CA GLU A 83 1.95 1.01 -4.81
C GLU A 83 2.42 2.41 -5.19
N LYS A 84 2.62 2.69 -6.49
CA LYS A 84 3.07 4.02 -6.94
C LYS A 84 2.06 5.13 -6.63
N ASP A 85 0.78 4.86 -6.82
CA ASP A 85 -0.26 5.85 -6.54
C ASP A 85 -0.42 6.04 -5.03
N ALA A 86 -0.35 4.95 -4.26
CA ALA A 86 -0.35 5.04 -2.80
C ALA A 86 0.87 5.80 -2.25
N ILE A 87 2.07 5.63 -2.84
CA ILE A 87 3.28 6.40 -2.51
C ILE A 87 3.08 7.89 -2.82
N ARG A 88 2.46 8.23 -3.96
CA ARG A 88 2.11 9.62 -4.27
C ARG A 88 1.15 10.20 -3.24
N GLY A 89 0.16 9.42 -2.80
CA GLY A 89 -0.79 9.79 -1.76
C GLY A 89 -0.22 9.85 -0.34
N ALA A 90 1.05 9.48 -0.16
CA ALA A 90 1.81 9.57 1.09
C ALA A 90 2.96 10.58 1.00
N SER A 91 2.98 11.42 -0.04
CA SER A 91 4.13 12.27 -0.37
C SER A 91 4.50 13.27 0.72
N SER A 92 3.52 13.81 1.43
CA SER A 92 3.75 14.74 2.56
C SER A 92 4.42 14.03 3.73
N HIS A 93 3.93 12.86 4.11
CA HIS A 93 4.55 12.03 5.15
C HIS A 93 5.98 11.62 4.76
N ILE A 94 6.19 11.17 3.51
CA ILE A 94 7.51 10.76 3.02
C ILE A 94 8.51 11.92 3.09
N ARG A 95 8.10 13.11 2.64
CA ARG A 95 8.96 14.31 2.62
C ARG A 95 9.28 14.84 4.00
N SER A 96 8.28 14.90 4.90
CA SER A 96 8.42 15.59 6.19
C SER A 96 8.94 14.66 7.30
N GLU A 97 8.49 13.40 7.32
CA GLU A 97 8.68 12.50 8.46
C GLU A 97 9.70 11.40 8.21
N LYS A 98 9.97 11.09 6.94
CA LYS A 98 10.87 10.00 6.54
C LYS A 98 10.49 8.65 7.17
N PRO A 99 9.26 8.18 7.01
CA PRO A 99 8.90 6.86 7.53
C PRO A 99 9.74 5.77 6.85
N ARG A 100 10.02 4.69 7.54
CA ARG A 100 10.57 3.49 6.91
C ARG A 100 9.53 2.91 5.96
N LEU A 101 9.93 2.63 4.72
CA LEU A 101 9.02 2.09 3.71
C LEU A 101 9.34 0.62 3.47
N LEU A 102 8.31 -0.22 3.46
CA LEU A 102 8.35 -1.64 3.11
C LEU A 102 7.34 -1.86 1.99
N ILE A 103 7.81 -1.85 0.76
CA ILE A 103 6.95 -1.83 -0.43
C ILE A 103 7.16 -3.09 -1.26
N SER A 104 6.09 -3.82 -1.54
CA SER A 104 6.13 -4.92 -2.50
C SER A 104 6.33 -4.38 -3.91
N THR A 105 7.30 -4.94 -4.66
CA THR A 105 7.70 -4.44 -5.98
C THR A 105 7.64 -5.53 -7.06
N TYR A 106 6.83 -6.55 -6.85
CA TYR A 106 6.75 -7.72 -7.75
C TYR A 106 5.47 -7.77 -8.59
N HIS A 107 4.50 -6.91 -8.32
CA HIS A 107 3.23 -6.89 -9.06
C HIS A 107 3.38 -6.33 -10.47
N ILE A 108 4.25 -5.34 -10.64
CA ILE A 108 4.58 -4.70 -11.91
C ILE A 108 6.11 -4.77 -12.08
N PRO A 109 6.64 -5.37 -13.16
CA PRO A 109 8.08 -5.59 -13.32
C PRO A 109 8.94 -4.31 -13.22
N GLU A 110 8.40 -3.20 -13.73
CA GLU A 110 9.07 -1.90 -13.74
C GLU A 110 9.20 -1.28 -12.35
N ASP A 111 8.36 -1.70 -11.38
CA ASP A 111 8.32 -1.16 -10.02
C ASP A 111 9.61 -1.36 -9.24
N ILE A 112 10.40 -2.38 -9.61
CA ILE A 112 11.75 -2.59 -9.06
C ILE A 112 12.64 -1.35 -9.24
N PHE A 113 12.46 -0.60 -10.32
CA PHE A 113 13.24 0.60 -10.64
C PHE A 113 12.44 1.89 -10.42
N GLU A 114 11.15 1.89 -10.76
CA GLU A 114 10.31 3.09 -10.70
C GLU A 114 9.96 3.51 -9.28
N ILE A 115 9.70 2.58 -8.37
CA ILE A 115 9.39 2.90 -6.97
C ILE A 115 10.59 3.52 -6.23
N PRO A 116 11.83 2.97 -6.28
CA PRO A 116 12.99 3.64 -5.69
C PRO A 116 13.22 5.05 -6.25
N ARG A 117 13.06 5.22 -7.57
CA ARG A 117 13.19 6.53 -8.21
C ARG A 117 12.13 7.52 -7.70
N LEU A 118 10.86 7.10 -7.68
CA LEU A 118 9.76 7.92 -7.18
C LEU A 118 10.00 8.40 -5.75
N ILE A 119 10.49 7.51 -4.87
CA ILE A 119 10.81 7.84 -3.49
C ILE A 119 12.00 8.81 -3.42
N SER A 120 13.06 8.56 -4.23
CA SER A 120 14.24 9.45 -4.29
C SER A 120 13.87 10.86 -4.77
N ASP A 121 12.97 10.98 -5.74
CA ASP A 121 12.47 12.28 -6.25
C ASP A 121 11.69 13.06 -5.17
N MET A 122 11.09 12.36 -4.21
CA MET A 122 10.41 12.97 -3.06
C MET A 122 11.40 13.36 -1.97
N ARG A 123 12.39 12.48 -1.70
CA ARG A 123 13.37 12.66 -0.63
C ARG A 123 14.64 11.85 -0.89
N GLU A 124 15.77 12.54 -1.06
CA GLU A 124 17.05 11.98 -1.54
C GLU A 124 17.82 11.15 -0.49
N ASP A 125 17.56 11.34 0.81
CA ASP A 125 18.34 10.72 1.88
C ASP A 125 17.87 9.32 2.31
N TYR A 126 17.01 8.67 1.51
CA TYR A 126 16.68 7.27 1.67
C TYR A 126 17.79 6.34 1.19
N ARG A 127 18.02 5.27 1.94
CA ARG A 127 18.86 4.13 1.52
C ARG A 127 17.94 2.97 1.15
N PHE A 128 18.18 2.36 -0.01
CA PHE A 128 17.35 1.31 -0.56
C PHE A 128 18.00 -0.07 -0.42
N TYR A 129 17.21 -1.03 0.02
CA TYR A 129 17.56 -2.43 0.12
C TYR A 129 16.45 -3.28 -0.49
N MET A 130 16.82 -4.24 -1.34
CA MET A 130 15.85 -5.18 -1.91
C MET A 130 16.00 -6.53 -1.23
N ARG A 131 14.90 -7.14 -0.82
CA ARG A 131 14.88 -8.45 -0.20
C ARG A 131 13.87 -9.36 -0.87
N LEU A 132 14.29 -10.57 -1.21
CA LEU A 132 13.40 -11.65 -1.62
C LEU A 132 12.96 -12.44 -0.38
N ASN A 133 11.67 -12.49 -0.12
CA ASN A 133 11.09 -13.23 1.01
C ASN A 133 10.50 -14.59 0.59
N GLY A 134 10.22 -14.80 -0.70
CA GLY A 134 9.67 -16.04 -1.24
C GLY A 134 10.69 -17.17 -1.30
N ARG A 135 10.19 -18.42 -1.20
CA ARG A 135 11.00 -19.65 -1.37
C ARG A 135 10.87 -20.26 -2.77
N GLY A 136 10.22 -19.58 -3.72
CA GLY A 136 9.89 -20.11 -5.05
C GLY A 136 10.88 -19.69 -6.15
N ILE A 137 10.73 -20.32 -7.31
CA ILE A 137 11.50 -20.04 -8.55
C ILE A 137 11.00 -18.74 -9.23
N TRP A 138 9.81 -18.27 -8.87
CA TRP A 138 9.21 -17.05 -9.41
C TRP A 138 9.65 -15.82 -8.62
N PRO A 139 9.83 -14.66 -9.26
CA PRO A 139 10.20 -13.40 -8.61
C PRO A 139 8.99 -12.76 -7.89
N CYS A 140 8.28 -13.56 -7.10
CA CYS A 140 7.26 -13.09 -6.17
C CYS A 140 7.91 -12.80 -4.81
N ASP A 141 7.31 -11.86 -4.06
CA ASP A 141 7.74 -11.45 -2.73
C ASP A 141 9.06 -10.63 -2.68
N TYR A 142 9.37 -9.87 -3.73
CA TYR A 142 10.39 -8.82 -3.61
C TYR A 142 9.83 -7.64 -2.82
N VAL A 143 10.50 -7.31 -1.72
CA VAL A 143 10.18 -6.16 -0.89
C VAL A 143 11.32 -5.17 -0.92
N LEU A 144 11.01 -3.93 -1.29
CA LEU A 144 11.88 -2.79 -1.17
C LEU A 144 11.81 -2.23 0.25
N PHE A 145 12.94 -2.08 0.89
CA PHE A 145 13.10 -1.33 2.13
C PHE A 145 13.75 0.01 1.80
N ALA A 146 13.09 1.10 2.13
CA ALA A 146 13.67 2.44 2.09
C ALA A 146 13.78 2.97 3.53
N ILE A 147 15.02 3.32 3.94
CA ILE A 147 15.37 3.67 5.33
C ILE A 147 16.16 4.97 5.38
#